data_383a079fe593e5b445c879265513a28a
#
_entry.id   383a079fe593e5b445c879265513a28a
#
_cell.length_a   1.000
_cell.length_b   1.000
_cell.length_c   1.000
_cell.angle_alpha   90.00
_cell.angle_beta   90.00
_cell.angle_gamma   90.00
#
_symmetry.space_group_name_H-M   'P 1'
#
loop_
_entity.id
_entity.type
_entity.pdbx_description
1 polymer ?
#
loop_
_entity_poly.entity_id
_entity_poly.type
_entity_poly.pdbx_seq_one_letter_code
_entity_poly.pdbx_strand_id
1 'polypeptide(L)'
;MAQYSRIEVASVMKENGMVPLFYHPDVELGKKVLKACYDGGSRLMEFTARGDFAYEVFLELNKYAIKELPGMVMGVGSITDAAAASLFMQMGANFIVTPSLREDIAIACNRRKVLWSPGCGSLAEINRAEEMGCEIIKLFPGSTYGPGYVKAIKGPQPWTSVMPTGGVSTDEANLKGWFDAGVTCVGMGSQLISKDILANKDFAGLENRVRDTLALIKKLRG
;
A
#
# COMPACT_ATOMS: atom_id res chain seq x y z
N MET A 1 14.79 1.95 12.48
CA MET A 1 14.04 0.68 12.56
C MET A 1 12.58 1.00 12.33
N ALA A 2 11.79 0.04 11.83
CA ALA A 2 10.33 0.20 11.73
C ALA A 2 9.74 0.64 13.08
N GLN A 3 8.79 1.55 13.05
CA GLN A 3 8.12 2.10 14.24
C GLN A 3 7.00 1.18 14.72
N TYR A 4 6.39 0.46 13.79
CA TYR A 4 5.29 -0.47 14.02
C TYR A 4 5.72 -1.92 13.73
N SER A 5 5.23 -2.86 14.52
CA SER A 5 5.40 -4.28 14.25
C SER A 5 4.61 -4.71 13.01
N ARG A 6 4.99 -5.83 12.40
CA ARG A 6 4.27 -6.35 11.21
C ARG A 6 2.78 -6.65 11.50
N ILE A 7 2.45 -7.03 12.73
CA ILE A 7 1.07 -7.30 13.15
C ILE A 7 0.26 -6.01 13.22
N GLU A 8 0.83 -4.96 13.81
CA GLU A 8 0.19 -3.63 13.84
C GLU A 8 -0.03 -3.10 12.44
N VAL A 9 0.97 -3.21 11.55
CA VAL A 9 0.83 -2.77 10.15
C VAL A 9 -0.29 -3.54 9.44
N ALA A 10 -0.34 -4.87 9.59
CA ALA A 10 -1.40 -5.68 8.99
C ALA A 10 -2.79 -5.29 9.53
N SER A 11 -2.91 -5.01 10.83
CA SER A 11 -4.14 -4.54 11.45
C SER A 11 -4.57 -3.18 10.89
N VAL A 12 -3.66 -2.21 10.80
CA VAL A 12 -3.95 -0.89 10.21
C VAL A 12 -4.36 -1.01 8.73
N MET A 13 -3.70 -1.88 7.95
CA MET A 13 -4.10 -2.14 6.55
C MET A 13 -5.52 -2.69 6.47
N LYS A 14 -5.85 -3.64 7.33
CA LYS A 14 -7.20 -4.21 7.40
C LYS A 14 -8.22 -3.17 7.86
N GLU A 15 -7.96 -2.41 8.89
CA GLU A 15 -8.88 -1.41 9.45
C GLU A 15 -9.11 -0.25 8.49
N ASN A 16 -8.05 0.32 7.93
CA ASN A 16 -8.13 1.45 7.01
C ASN A 16 -8.77 1.06 5.66
N GLY A 17 -8.54 -0.19 5.19
CA GLY A 17 -9.11 -0.73 3.97
C GLY A 17 -8.52 -0.15 2.68
N MET A 18 -7.68 0.87 2.76
CA MET A 18 -7.00 1.50 1.62
C MET A 18 -5.55 1.85 1.98
N VAL A 19 -4.64 1.58 1.04
CA VAL A 19 -3.25 2.01 1.05
C VAL A 19 -3.05 2.99 -0.11
N PRO A 20 -3.03 4.31 0.14
CA PRO A 20 -2.61 5.28 -0.87
C PRO A 20 -1.17 5.00 -1.29
N LEU A 21 -0.89 5.10 -2.60
CA LEU A 21 0.47 4.93 -3.11
C LEU A 21 0.84 6.08 -4.07
N PHE A 22 2.08 6.55 -3.93
CA PHE A 22 2.50 7.77 -4.59
C PHE A 22 4.03 7.86 -4.68
N TYR A 23 4.51 8.58 -5.71
CA TYR A 23 5.90 9.01 -5.85
C TYR A 23 5.96 10.43 -6.40
N HIS A 24 6.83 11.23 -5.86
CA HIS A 24 7.26 12.51 -6.41
C HIS A 24 8.68 12.81 -5.94
N PRO A 25 9.57 13.38 -6.78
CA PRO A 25 10.94 13.69 -6.38
C PRO A 25 11.05 14.92 -5.46
N ASP A 26 10.06 15.81 -5.45
CA ASP A 26 10.02 16.99 -4.60
C ASP A 26 9.50 16.63 -3.20
N VAL A 27 10.37 16.78 -2.20
CA VAL A 27 10.09 16.49 -0.79
C VAL A 27 8.95 17.34 -0.25
N GLU A 28 8.93 18.65 -0.57
CA GLU A 28 7.91 19.56 -0.02
C GLU A 28 6.51 19.28 -0.59
N LEU A 29 6.43 18.94 -1.87
CA LEU A 29 5.19 18.45 -2.46
C LEU A 29 4.79 17.10 -1.83
N GLY A 30 5.75 16.21 -1.65
CA GLY A 30 5.53 14.92 -0.97
C GLY A 30 4.94 15.06 0.42
N LYS A 31 5.46 15.98 1.25
CA LYS A 31 4.92 16.29 2.58
C LYS A 31 3.48 16.78 2.52
N LYS A 32 3.14 17.64 1.55
CA LYS A 32 1.77 18.15 1.38
C LYS A 32 0.80 17.05 0.97
N VAL A 33 1.20 16.16 0.05
CA VAL A 33 0.39 15.00 -0.34
C VAL A 33 0.18 14.06 0.85
N LEU A 34 1.25 13.76 1.59
CA LEU A 34 1.20 12.90 2.76
C LEU A 34 0.26 13.48 3.83
N LYS A 35 0.39 14.80 4.10
CA LYS A 35 -0.49 15.50 5.05
C LYS A 35 -1.95 15.46 4.60
N ALA A 36 -2.24 15.74 3.34
CA ALA A 36 -3.61 15.69 2.82
C ALA A 36 -4.23 14.27 2.95
N CYS A 37 -3.45 13.22 2.67
CA CYS A 37 -3.92 11.85 2.90
C CYS A 37 -4.18 11.57 4.39
N TYR A 38 -3.31 12.06 5.28
CA TYR A 38 -3.47 11.92 6.73
C TYR A 38 -4.70 12.66 7.25
N ASP A 39 -4.90 13.92 6.86
CA ASP A 39 -6.04 14.75 7.26
C ASP A 39 -7.36 14.19 6.69
N GLY A 40 -7.31 13.55 5.52
CA GLY A 40 -8.42 12.79 4.94
C GLY A 40 -8.73 11.47 5.66
N GLY A 41 -7.93 11.08 6.66
CA GLY A 41 -8.18 9.92 7.52
C GLY A 41 -7.32 8.69 7.20
N SER A 42 -6.46 8.73 6.17
CA SER A 42 -5.53 7.62 5.92
C SER A 42 -4.48 7.53 7.02
N ARG A 43 -4.15 6.30 7.42
CA ARG A 43 -3.05 6.00 8.35
C ARG A 43 -1.94 5.20 7.69
N LEU A 44 -1.98 5.09 6.37
CA LEU A 44 -1.02 4.37 5.54
C LEU A 44 -0.59 5.22 4.36
N MET A 45 0.67 5.07 3.95
CA MET A 45 1.18 5.56 2.68
C MET A 45 2.27 4.62 2.17
N GLU A 46 2.11 4.11 0.95
CA GLU A 46 3.16 3.44 0.20
C GLU A 46 3.88 4.49 -0.67
N PHE A 47 5.11 4.85 -0.32
CA PHE A 47 5.96 5.63 -1.22
C PHE A 47 6.56 4.70 -2.28
N THR A 48 6.29 4.93 -3.56
CA THR A 48 6.82 4.08 -4.62
C THR A 48 8.22 4.55 -5.07
N ALA A 49 9.25 3.76 -4.78
CA ALA A 49 10.65 4.09 -5.11
C ALA A 49 10.93 3.88 -6.61
N ARG A 50 10.55 4.86 -7.45
CA ARG A 50 10.64 4.76 -8.92
C ARG A 50 11.65 5.71 -9.57
N GLY A 51 12.33 6.53 -8.82
CA GLY A 51 13.29 7.51 -9.34
C GLY A 51 14.63 7.41 -8.66
N ASP A 52 15.63 7.98 -9.29
CA ASP A 52 16.94 8.17 -8.69
C ASP A 52 16.78 9.00 -7.40
N PHE A 53 17.58 8.70 -6.37
CA PHE A 53 17.52 9.35 -5.05
C PHE A 53 16.15 9.23 -4.33
N ALA A 54 15.25 8.33 -4.75
CA ALA A 54 13.96 8.10 -4.08
C ALA A 54 14.13 7.79 -2.59
N TYR A 55 15.26 7.20 -2.19
CA TYR A 55 15.57 6.90 -0.80
C TYR A 55 15.75 8.16 0.05
N GLU A 56 16.30 9.24 -0.49
CA GLU A 56 16.46 10.54 0.21
C GLU A 56 15.09 11.17 0.45
N VAL A 57 14.23 11.15 -0.57
CA VAL A 57 12.85 11.66 -0.47
C VAL A 57 12.08 10.86 0.57
N PHE A 58 12.14 9.52 0.51
CA PHE A 58 11.48 8.68 1.51
C PHE A 58 11.95 8.99 2.93
N LEU A 59 13.26 9.14 3.12
CA LEU A 59 13.84 9.45 4.43
C LEU A 59 13.23 10.74 5.02
N GLU A 60 13.14 11.80 4.22
CA GLU A 60 12.59 13.09 4.69
C GLU A 60 11.07 13.01 4.91
N LEU A 61 10.34 12.27 4.07
CA LEU A 61 8.91 12.05 4.28
C LEU A 61 8.64 11.21 5.54
N ASN A 62 9.46 10.19 5.80
CA ASN A 62 9.29 9.35 6.99
C ASN A 62 9.63 10.11 8.28
N LYS A 63 10.69 10.94 8.27
CA LYS A 63 10.99 11.84 9.40
C LYS A 63 9.85 12.80 9.67
N TYR A 64 9.27 13.39 8.61
CA TYR A 64 8.12 14.27 8.72
C TYR A 64 6.90 13.53 9.29
N ALA A 65 6.60 12.33 8.80
CA ALA A 65 5.50 11.51 9.30
C ALA A 65 5.63 11.20 10.80
N ILE A 66 6.84 10.78 11.22
CA ILE A 66 7.11 10.48 12.64
C ILE A 66 6.88 11.70 13.54
N LYS A 67 7.28 12.87 13.08
CA LYS A 67 7.22 14.10 13.90
C LYS A 67 5.84 14.76 13.89
N GLU A 68 5.19 14.84 12.73
CA GLU A 68 4.03 15.70 12.51
C GLU A 68 2.71 14.93 12.31
N LEU A 69 2.76 13.62 12.03
CA LEU A 69 1.59 12.82 11.65
C LEU A 69 1.47 11.57 12.54
N PRO A 70 1.12 11.72 13.82
CA PRO A 70 1.08 10.59 14.75
C PRO A 70 0.14 9.47 14.26
N GLY A 71 0.61 8.24 14.31
CA GLY A 71 -0.13 7.07 13.82
C GLY A 71 0.00 6.80 12.31
N MET A 72 0.74 7.64 11.57
CA MET A 72 1.00 7.41 10.15
C MET A 72 2.02 6.30 9.94
N VAL A 73 1.66 5.27 9.19
CA VAL A 73 2.49 4.11 8.85
C VAL A 73 3.05 4.28 7.44
N MET A 74 4.34 4.59 7.35
CA MET A 74 5.03 4.75 6.07
C MET A 74 5.63 3.43 5.62
N GLY A 75 5.34 3.04 4.38
CA GLY A 75 5.98 1.92 3.71
C GLY A 75 6.54 2.31 2.35
N VAL A 76 7.22 1.38 1.71
CA VAL A 76 7.82 1.61 0.40
C VAL A 76 7.43 0.52 -0.58
N GLY A 77 7.13 0.93 -1.81
CA GLY A 77 6.81 0.05 -2.93
C GLY A 77 7.79 0.16 -4.09
N SER A 78 7.57 -0.66 -5.10
CA SER A 78 8.45 -0.82 -6.27
C SER A 78 9.84 -1.36 -5.92
N ILE A 79 9.95 -2.13 -4.83
CA ILE A 79 11.19 -2.74 -4.38
C ILE A 79 11.43 -4.03 -5.17
N THR A 80 12.61 -4.15 -5.78
CA THR A 80 12.95 -5.24 -6.70
C THR A 80 14.06 -6.17 -6.22
N ASP A 81 14.73 -5.83 -5.12
CA ASP A 81 15.81 -6.63 -4.54
C ASP A 81 15.95 -6.45 -3.02
N ALA A 82 16.64 -7.39 -2.38
CA ALA A 82 16.80 -7.40 -0.92
C ALA A 82 17.71 -6.28 -0.38
N ALA A 83 18.62 -5.76 -1.19
CA ALA A 83 19.51 -4.66 -0.79
C ALA A 83 18.71 -3.36 -0.67
N ALA A 84 17.89 -3.05 -1.68
CA ALA A 84 16.95 -1.93 -1.63
C ALA A 84 15.97 -2.07 -0.46
N ALA A 85 15.38 -3.26 -0.26
CA ALA A 85 14.50 -3.52 0.89
C ALA A 85 15.20 -3.21 2.22
N SER A 86 16.45 -3.69 2.38
CA SER A 86 17.25 -3.46 3.59
C SER A 86 17.56 -1.97 3.81
N LEU A 87 17.87 -1.24 2.75
CA LEU A 87 18.12 0.20 2.80
C LEU A 87 16.87 0.96 3.31
N PHE A 88 15.72 0.73 2.70
CA PHE A 88 14.48 1.40 3.12
C PHE A 88 14.03 0.99 4.53
N MET A 89 14.24 -0.27 4.94
CA MET A 89 14.00 -0.68 6.32
C MET A 89 14.92 0.04 7.32
N GLN A 90 16.18 0.34 6.95
CA GLN A 90 17.07 1.17 7.78
C GLN A 90 16.59 2.61 7.87
N MET A 91 15.93 3.12 6.84
CA MET A 91 15.28 4.45 6.83
C MET A 91 13.93 4.48 7.54
N GLY A 92 13.52 3.35 8.14
CA GLY A 92 12.33 3.26 8.97
C GLY A 92 11.06 2.83 8.23
N ALA A 93 11.15 2.25 7.02
CA ALA A 93 9.99 1.68 6.36
C ALA A 93 9.34 0.61 7.25
N ASN A 94 8.02 0.75 7.45
CA ASN A 94 7.23 -0.17 8.29
C ASN A 94 6.67 -1.35 7.48
N PHE A 95 6.61 -1.21 6.14
CA PHE A 95 6.26 -2.30 5.23
C PHE A 95 6.95 -2.13 3.88
N ILE A 96 7.15 -3.27 3.21
CA ILE A 96 7.80 -3.37 1.90
C ILE A 96 6.80 -3.96 0.91
N VAL A 97 6.63 -3.33 -0.25
CA VAL A 97 5.78 -3.82 -1.34
C VAL A 97 6.61 -4.04 -2.60
N THR A 98 6.40 -5.17 -3.25
CA THR A 98 7.18 -5.53 -4.43
C THR A 98 6.27 -5.72 -5.66
N PRO A 99 6.79 -5.56 -6.88
CA PRO A 99 6.01 -5.81 -8.09
C PRO A 99 5.82 -7.31 -8.38
N SER A 100 6.67 -8.16 -7.82
CA SER A 100 6.66 -9.61 -8.00
C SER A 100 7.11 -10.34 -6.74
N LEU A 101 6.82 -11.63 -6.65
CA LEU A 101 7.31 -12.47 -5.57
C LEU A 101 8.84 -12.61 -5.64
N ARG A 102 9.52 -12.28 -4.54
CA ARG A 102 10.97 -12.40 -4.37
C ARG A 102 11.28 -12.97 -3.00
N GLU A 103 11.84 -14.19 -2.97
CA GLU A 103 12.15 -14.90 -1.71
C GLU A 103 13.29 -14.23 -0.92
N ASP A 104 14.25 -13.64 -1.60
CA ASP A 104 15.35 -12.90 -0.97
C ASP A 104 14.83 -11.66 -0.20
N ILE A 105 13.83 -10.97 -0.74
CA ILE A 105 13.15 -9.85 -0.04
C ILE A 105 12.35 -10.38 1.15
N ALA A 106 11.61 -11.48 0.97
CA ALA A 106 10.88 -12.12 2.06
C ALA A 106 11.80 -12.46 3.25
N ILE A 107 12.96 -13.08 2.98
CA ILE A 107 13.95 -13.41 4.00
C ILE A 107 14.47 -12.15 4.70
N ALA A 108 14.80 -11.09 3.94
CA ALA A 108 15.29 -9.83 4.51
C ALA A 108 14.24 -9.18 5.44
N CYS A 109 12.98 -9.13 5.01
CA CYS A 109 11.87 -8.58 5.79
C CYS A 109 11.57 -9.43 7.04
N ASN A 110 11.52 -10.77 6.89
CA ASN A 110 11.25 -11.69 7.99
C ASN A 110 12.31 -11.62 9.09
N ARG A 111 13.60 -11.49 8.74
CA ARG A 111 14.69 -11.30 9.70
C ARG A 111 14.52 -10.05 10.56
N ARG A 112 13.87 -9.02 10.04
CA ARG A 112 13.65 -7.74 10.73
C ARG A 112 12.24 -7.58 11.27
N LYS A 113 11.37 -8.56 11.07
CA LYS A 113 9.95 -8.53 11.45
C LYS A 113 9.19 -7.34 10.83
N VAL A 114 9.57 -6.96 9.60
CA VAL A 114 8.87 -5.94 8.81
C VAL A 114 7.86 -6.64 7.91
N LEU A 115 6.63 -6.09 7.81
CA LEU A 115 5.61 -6.60 6.91
C LEU A 115 6.09 -6.46 5.46
N TRP A 116 5.84 -7.50 4.66
CA TRP A 116 6.10 -7.46 3.23
C TRP A 116 4.87 -7.95 2.46
N SER A 117 4.61 -7.33 1.30
CA SER A 117 3.45 -7.60 0.46
C SER A 117 3.92 -7.79 -0.98
N PRO A 118 4.19 -9.03 -1.41
CA PRO A 118 4.70 -9.32 -2.75
C PRO A 118 3.61 -9.21 -3.81
N GLY A 119 3.98 -8.72 -4.99
CA GLY A 119 3.15 -8.81 -6.18
C GLY A 119 3.03 -10.27 -6.63
N CYS A 120 1.81 -10.77 -6.68
CA CYS A 120 1.48 -12.12 -7.13
C CYS A 120 0.41 -12.05 -8.21
N GLY A 121 0.53 -12.93 -9.21
CA GLY A 121 -0.41 -13.05 -10.32
C GLY A 121 -0.95 -14.48 -10.50
N SER A 122 -0.44 -15.45 -9.74
CA SER A 122 -0.86 -16.83 -9.80
C SER A 122 -1.07 -17.42 -8.40
N LEU A 123 -1.89 -18.49 -8.32
CA LEU A 123 -2.09 -19.22 -7.07
C LEU A 123 -0.78 -19.81 -6.53
N ALA A 124 0.12 -20.24 -7.42
CA ALA A 124 1.43 -20.78 -7.00
C ALA A 124 2.28 -19.70 -6.29
N GLU A 125 2.30 -18.47 -6.81
CA GLU A 125 2.99 -17.34 -6.17
C GLU A 125 2.32 -16.95 -4.87
N ILE A 126 1.00 -16.92 -4.80
CA ILE A 126 0.24 -16.62 -3.60
C ILE A 126 0.56 -17.65 -2.50
N ASN A 127 0.45 -18.94 -2.81
CA ASN A 127 0.76 -20.00 -1.85
C ASN A 127 2.20 -19.90 -1.36
N ARG A 128 3.14 -19.67 -2.28
CA ARG A 128 4.55 -19.51 -1.90
C ARG A 128 4.79 -18.30 -1.00
N ALA A 129 4.12 -17.19 -1.26
CA ALA A 129 4.19 -16.01 -0.40
C ALA A 129 3.64 -16.31 1.01
N GLU A 130 2.50 -17.00 1.11
CA GLU A 130 1.90 -17.40 2.39
C GLU A 130 2.76 -18.39 3.15
N GLU A 131 3.36 -19.39 2.49
CA GLU A 131 4.34 -20.32 3.09
C GLU A 131 5.55 -19.57 3.68
N MET A 132 5.94 -18.47 3.06
CA MET A 132 7.02 -17.61 3.55
C MET A 132 6.56 -16.58 4.59
N GLY A 133 5.32 -16.68 5.08
CA GLY A 133 4.79 -15.85 6.17
C GLY A 133 4.30 -14.48 5.74
N CYS A 134 3.82 -14.32 4.50
CA CYS A 134 3.16 -13.12 4.05
C CYS A 134 1.74 -13.03 4.62
N GLU A 135 1.40 -11.93 5.29
CA GLU A 135 0.07 -11.71 5.86
C GLU A 135 -0.93 -11.17 4.82
N ILE A 136 -0.49 -10.34 3.90
CA ILE A 136 -1.35 -9.71 2.88
C ILE A 136 -0.58 -9.71 1.56
N ILE A 137 -1.04 -10.50 0.58
CA ILE A 137 -0.43 -10.51 -0.74
C ILE A 137 -0.93 -9.31 -1.56
N LYS A 138 -0.09 -8.79 -2.43
CA LYS A 138 -0.50 -7.81 -3.43
C LYS A 138 -0.90 -8.54 -4.72
N LEU A 139 -2.15 -8.44 -5.14
CA LEU A 139 -2.56 -8.88 -6.47
C LEU A 139 -2.16 -7.80 -7.49
N PHE A 140 -1.23 -8.14 -8.40
CA PHE A 140 -0.69 -7.15 -9.35
C PHE A 140 -0.38 -7.76 -10.73
N PRO A 141 -0.76 -7.07 -11.83
CA PRO A 141 -1.62 -5.88 -11.90
C PRO A 141 -3.10 -6.21 -11.66
N GLY A 142 -3.75 -5.53 -10.71
CA GLY A 142 -5.14 -5.79 -10.37
C GLY A 142 -6.11 -5.63 -11.56
N SER A 143 -5.84 -4.65 -12.46
CA SER A 143 -6.63 -4.43 -13.68
C SER A 143 -6.66 -5.63 -14.64
N THR A 144 -5.62 -6.45 -14.63
CA THR A 144 -5.53 -7.65 -15.48
C THR A 144 -6.39 -8.78 -14.94
N TYR A 145 -6.41 -8.96 -13.61
CA TYR A 145 -7.08 -10.09 -12.96
C TYR A 145 -8.54 -9.79 -12.61
N GLY A 146 -8.80 -8.60 -12.11
CA GLY A 146 -10.14 -8.17 -11.70
C GLY A 146 -10.68 -8.86 -10.43
N PRO A 147 -11.84 -8.38 -9.91
CA PRO A 147 -12.47 -8.94 -8.73
C PRO A 147 -12.85 -10.42 -8.85
N GLY A 148 -13.23 -10.86 -10.06
CA GLY A 148 -13.59 -12.26 -10.32
C GLY A 148 -12.47 -13.25 -9.98
N TYR A 149 -11.22 -12.86 -10.22
CA TYR A 149 -10.07 -13.68 -9.86
C TYR A 149 -9.92 -13.84 -8.33
N VAL A 150 -10.11 -12.76 -7.58
CA VAL A 150 -10.09 -12.80 -6.11
C VAL A 150 -11.18 -13.73 -5.59
N LYS A 151 -12.40 -13.62 -6.13
CA LYS A 151 -13.53 -14.49 -5.76
C LYS A 151 -13.22 -15.97 -6.03
N ALA A 152 -12.57 -16.26 -7.17
CA ALA A 152 -12.15 -17.62 -7.51
C ALA A 152 -11.08 -18.16 -6.53
N ILE A 153 -10.11 -17.34 -6.11
CA ILE A 153 -9.12 -17.71 -5.07
C ILE A 153 -9.81 -18.02 -3.75
N LYS A 154 -10.71 -17.13 -3.32
CA LYS A 154 -11.41 -17.24 -2.04
C LYS A 154 -12.27 -18.49 -1.89
N GLY A 155 -12.66 -19.13 -2.98
CA GLY A 155 -13.37 -20.40 -2.95
C GLY A 155 -12.57 -21.50 -2.22
N PRO A 156 -11.42 -21.93 -2.76
CA PRO A 156 -10.57 -22.95 -2.14
C PRO A 156 -9.69 -22.40 -0.98
N GLN A 157 -9.41 -21.08 -0.93
CA GLN A 157 -8.48 -20.46 0.02
C GLN A 157 -9.12 -19.24 0.69
N PRO A 158 -10.17 -19.41 1.53
CA PRO A 158 -10.88 -18.29 2.15
C PRO A 158 -10.02 -17.48 3.12
N TRP A 159 -8.92 -18.03 3.63
CA TRP A 159 -7.97 -17.37 4.53
C TRP A 159 -7.05 -16.37 3.83
N THR A 160 -6.81 -16.50 2.51
CA THR A 160 -5.89 -15.63 1.76
C THR A 160 -6.29 -14.17 1.86
N SER A 161 -5.41 -13.33 2.36
CA SER A 161 -5.62 -11.88 2.44
C SER A 161 -5.04 -11.19 1.20
N VAL A 162 -5.87 -10.44 0.48
CA VAL A 162 -5.54 -9.85 -0.82
C VAL A 162 -5.64 -8.33 -0.80
N MET A 163 -4.63 -7.67 -1.36
CA MET A 163 -4.58 -6.24 -1.65
C MET A 163 -4.39 -6.02 -3.17
N PRO A 164 -5.46 -5.86 -3.96
CA PRO A 164 -5.32 -5.52 -5.37
C PRO A 164 -4.71 -4.14 -5.54
N THR A 165 -3.79 -4.02 -6.49
CA THR A 165 -3.16 -2.75 -6.86
C THR A 165 -3.11 -2.63 -8.38
N GLY A 166 -3.49 -1.44 -8.90
CA GLY A 166 -3.71 -1.21 -10.33
C GLY A 166 -5.14 -1.53 -10.74
N GLY A 167 -5.80 -0.57 -11.39
CA GLY A 167 -7.21 -0.68 -11.78
C GLY A 167 -8.21 -0.50 -10.64
N VAL A 168 -7.76 -0.12 -9.45
CA VAL A 168 -8.62 0.29 -8.34
C VAL A 168 -8.86 1.81 -8.44
N SER A 169 -10.12 2.21 -8.40
CA SER A 169 -10.53 3.63 -8.48
C SER A 169 -11.44 4.01 -7.31
N THR A 170 -11.74 5.30 -7.19
CA THR A 170 -12.65 5.85 -6.18
C THR A 170 -14.13 5.64 -6.53
N ASP A 171 -14.42 5.06 -7.69
CA ASP A 171 -15.78 4.76 -8.15
C ASP A 171 -16.43 3.69 -7.27
N GLU A 172 -17.71 3.90 -6.88
CA GLU A 172 -18.43 3.01 -5.97
C GLU A 172 -18.59 1.59 -6.55
N ALA A 173 -18.87 1.47 -7.85
CA ALA A 173 -19.05 0.17 -8.48
C ALA A 173 -17.70 -0.60 -8.53
N ASN A 174 -16.60 0.12 -8.78
CA ASN A 174 -15.26 -0.48 -8.77
C ASN A 174 -14.88 -0.98 -7.36
N LEU A 175 -15.01 -0.13 -6.34
CA LEU A 175 -14.71 -0.50 -4.95
C LEU A 175 -15.63 -1.63 -4.47
N LYS A 176 -16.94 -1.53 -4.75
CA LYS A 176 -17.90 -2.58 -4.40
C LYS A 176 -17.50 -3.92 -5.00
N GLY A 177 -17.12 -3.94 -6.27
CA GLY A 177 -16.66 -5.17 -6.94
C GLY A 177 -15.48 -5.83 -6.21
N TRP A 178 -14.49 -5.04 -5.77
CA TRP A 178 -13.34 -5.56 -5.03
C TRP A 178 -13.72 -6.07 -3.63
N PHE A 179 -14.47 -5.30 -2.85
CA PHE A 179 -14.84 -5.70 -1.49
C PHE A 179 -15.85 -6.85 -1.46
N ASP A 180 -16.78 -6.92 -2.41
CA ASP A 180 -17.68 -8.08 -2.58
C ASP A 180 -16.91 -9.38 -2.96
N ALA A 181 -15.75 -9.25 -3.60
CA ALA A 181 -14.87 -10.37 -3.87
C ALA A 181 -14.06 -10.83 -2.64
N GLY A 182 -14.09 -10.07 -1.54
CA GLY A 182 -13.45 -10.43 -0.27
C GLY A 182 -12.01 -9.95 -0.13
N VAL A 183 -11.61 -8.85 -0.77
CA VAL A 183 -10.29 -8.25 -0.54
C VAL A 183 -10.16 -7.69 0.88
N THR A 184 -8.94 -7.71 1.42
CA THR A 184 -8.64 -7.19 2.77
C THR A 184 -8.54 -5.67 2.76
N CYS A 185 -7.85 -5.12 1.79
CA CYS A 185 -7.69 -3.69 1.52
C CYS A 185 -7.37 -3.50 0.04
N VAL A 186 -7.28 -2.25 -0.40
CA VAL A 186 -6.92 -1.91 -1.79
C VAL A 186 -5.72 -0.97 -1.84
N GLY A 187 -4.83 -1.16 -2.80
CA GLY A 187 -3.76 -0.22 -3.12
C GLY A 187 -4.24 0.76 -4.20
N MET A 188 -4.24 2.07 -3.92
CA MET A 188 -4.78 3.08 -4.83
C MET A 188 -3.78 4.19 -5.11
N GLY A 189 -3.32 4.29 -6.36
CA GLY A 189 -2.34 5.27 -6.83
C GLY A 189 -2.98 6.44 -7.57
N SER A 190 -2.73 6.55 -8.86
CA SER A 190 -3.12 7.67 -9.72
C SER A 190 -4.63 7.95 -9.79
N GLN A 191 -5.46 6.98 -9.46
CA GLN A 191 -6.91 7.15 -9.36
C GLN A 191 -7.31 7.93 -8.09
N LEU A 192 -6.50 7.89 -7.05
CA LEU A 192 -6.68 8.69 -5.83
C LEU A 192 -5.88 9.98 -5.90
N ILE A 193 -4.58 9.89 -6.17
CA ILE A 193 -3.63 11.00 -6.25
C ILE A 193 -3.36 11.26 -7.74
N SER A 194 -4.28 11.97 -8.39
CA SER A 194 -4.22 12.20 -9.84
C SER A 194 -3.16 13.23 -10.23
N LYS A 195 -2.74 13.16 -11.50
CA LYS A 195 -1.80 14.16 -12.06
C LYS A 195 -2.34 15.58 -11.96
N ASP A 196 -3.64 15.77 -12.13
CA ASP A 196 -4.27 17.09 -12.06
C ASP A 196 -4.23 17.66 -10.64
N ILE A 197 -4.47 16.83 -9.61
CA ILE A 197 -4.31 17.24 -8.21
C ILE A 197 -2.89 17.72 -7.94
N LEU A 198 -1.89 16.98 -8.42
CA LEU A 198 -0.48 17.35 -8.22
C LEU A 198 -0.11 18.63 -8.99
N ALA A 199 -0.53 18.74 -10.25
CA ALA A 199 -0.26 19.91 -11.10
C ALA A 199 -0.90 21.18 -10.55
N ASN A 200 -2.14 21.09 -10.07
CA ASN A 200 -2.91 22.23 -9.52
C ASN A 200 -2.63 22.45 -8.03
N LYS A 201 -1.83 21.59 -7.39
CA LYS A 201 -1.56 21.61 -5.95
C LYS A 201 -2.85 21.62 -5.11
N ASP A 202 -3.89 20.90 -5.58
CA ASP A 202 -5.19 20.82 -4.91
C ASP A 202 -5.17 19.80 -3.77
N PHE A 203 -4.47 20.15 -2.69
CA PHE A 203 -4.34 19.28 -1.53
C PHE A 203 -5.63 19.20 -0.70
N ALA A 204 -6.47 20.24 -0.72
CA ALA A 204 -7.79 20.20 -0.09
C ALA A 204 -8.74 19.23 -0.84
N GLY A 205 -8.71 19.26 -2.17
CA GLY A 205 -9.44 18.28 -2.98
C GLY A 205 -8.94 16.85 -2.75
N LEU A 206 -7.63 16.64 -2.58
CA LEU A 206 -7.07 15.34 -2.23
C LEU A 206 -7.56 14.86 -0.86
N GLU A 207 -7.53 15.72 0.16
CA GLU A 207 -8.03 15.41 1.50
C GLU A 207 -9.48 14.93 1.46
N ASN A 208 -10.35 15.70 0.78
CA ASN A 208 -11.75 15.34 0.62
C ASN A 208 -11.92 14.00 -0.10
N ARG A 209 -11.19 13.80 -1.22
CA ARG A 209 -11.23 12.54 -1.98
C ARG A 209 -10.81 11.34 -1.13
N VAL A 210 -9.78 11.46 -0.30
CA VAL A 210 -9.35 10.40 0.62
C VAL A 210 -10.43 10.13 1.65
N ARG A 211 -10.99 11.18 2.26
CA ARG A 211 -12.07 11.07 3.26
C ARG A 211 -13.30 10.35 2.69
N ASP A 212 -13.76 10.78 1.53
CA ASP A 212 -14.94 10.21 0.89
C ASP A 212 -14.71 8.75 0.49
N THR A 213 -13.51 8.44 -0.04
CA THR A 213 -13.15 7.07 -0.40
C THR A 213 -13.12 6.15 0.83
N LEU A 214 -12.53 6.59 1.94
CA LEU A 214 -12.50 5.82 3.19
C LEU A 214 -13.91 5.64 3.78
N ALA A 215 -14.75 6.66 3.73
CA ALA A 215 -16.15 6.57 4.15
C ALA A 215 -16.93 5.55 3.31
N LEU A 216 -16.72 5.57 1.99
CA LEU A 216 -17.33 4.60 1.07
C LEU A 216 -16.84 3.18 1.36
N ILE A 217 -15.53 2.98 1.53
CA ILE A 217 -14.96 1.66 1.88
C ILE A 217 -15.57 1.13 3.19
N LYS A 218 -15.69 1.99 4.20
CA LYS A 218 -16.32 1.61 5.47
C LYS A 218 -17.76 1.19 5.28
N LYS A 219 -18.55 1.92 4.48
CA LYS A 219 -19.93 1.57 4.13
C LYS A 219 -20.04 0.22 3.41
N LEU A 220 -19.11 -0.07 2.47
CA LEU A 220 -19.11 -1.29 1.68
C LEU A 220 -18.70 -2.54 2.47
N ARG A 221 -18.00 -2.36 3.57
CA ARG A 221 -17.53 -3.46 4.42
C ARG A 221 -18.47 -3.83 5.58
N GLY A 222 -19.47 -3.00 5.87
CA GLY A 222 -20.44 -3.17 6.96
C GLY A 222 -19.90 -2.63 8.26
#